data_76ecd50af3eafe5033eb092a784fa3c2
#
_entry.id   76ecd50af3eafe5033eb092a784fa3c2
#
_cell.length_a   1.000
_cell.length_b   1.000
_cell.length_c   1.000
_cell.angle_alpha   90.00
_cell.angle_beta   90.00
_cell.angle_gamma   90.00
#
_symmetry.space_group_name_H-M   'P 1'
#
loop_
_entity.id
_entity.type
_entity.pdbx_description
1 polymer ?
#
loop_
_entity_poly.entity_id
_entity_poly.type
_entity_poly.pdbx_seq_one_letter_code
_entity_poly.pdbx_strand_id
1 'polypeptide(L)'
;RTLAMLAANDRPLFREGFGPSAQGFTHVEWGDIENLKNKIGKHVAAILVEPVQGEGGARKAPRGYLKLLQDIANENGSLLISDEVQIGMGRSGTLFAYQQENIEPDIIALAKGLGGGFPVGAVMAKAKVGDAMIPGTHGSTFGGNPLAMRSANAVLDLLLEDDFLKSLRENIIYFENKMDALINDDDKVSPVILRKKGSGMLRGFQLTENITAGDFGNISREKGLLLVGAAENTIRLLPPLNTSKE
;
A
#
# COMPACT_ATOMS: atom_id res chain seq x y z
N ARG A 1 13.44 6.06 4.69
CA ARG A 1 12.58 7.22 4.93
C ARG A 1 13.40 8.49 4.89
N THR A 2 13.10 9.36 3.97
CA THR A 2 13.75 10.67 3.82
C THR A 2 12.88 11.75 4.46
N LEU A 3 13.44 12.96 4.71
CA LEU A 3 12.68 14.09 5.26
C LEU A 3 11.46 14.43 4.38
N ALA A 4 11.62 14.36 3.04
CA ALA A 4 10.51 14.59 2.12
C ALA A 4 9.39 13.55 2.30
N MET A 5 9.72 12.25 2.41
CA MET A 5 8.71 11.21 2.61
C MET A 5 8.11 11.22 4.02
N LEU A 6 8.81 11.73 5.02
CA LEU A 6 8.22 12.02 6.33
C LEU A 6 7.21 13.17 6.23
N ALA A 7 7.52 14.21 5.45
CA ALA A 7 6.59 15.32 5.21
C ALA A 7 5.36 14.91 4.37
N ALA A 8 5.51 13.94 3.46
CA ALA A 8 4.39 13.35 2.71
C ALA A 8 3.44 12.51 3.58
N ASN A 9 3.86 12.13 4.79
CA ASN A 9 3.03 11.38 5.74
C ASN A 9 2.31 12.35 6.69
N ASP A 10 1.00 12.17 6.89
CA ASP A 10 0.19 13.04 7.75
C ASP A 10 0.28 12.73 9.25
N ARG A 11 0.91 11.59 9.64
CA ARG A 11 1.01 11.18 11.05
C ARG A 11 2.06 11.98 11.80
N PRO A 12 1.69 12.80 12.79
CA PRO A 12 2.63 13.63 13.56
C PRO A 12 3.75 12.81 14.20
N LEU A 13 3.43 11.63 14.74
CA LEU A 13 4.39 10.73 15.40
C LEU A 13 5.61 10.38 14.52
N PHE A 14 5.43 10.29 13.20
CA PHE A 14 6.54 9.97 12.29
C PHE A 14 7.42 11.19 11.95
N ARG A 15 6.93 12.39 12.21
CA ARG A 15 7.63 13.66 11.94
C ARG A 15 8.27 14.26 13.18
N GLU A 16 7.80 13.89 14.36
CA GLU A 16 8.31 14.37 15.63
C GLU A 16 9.82 14.07 15.76
N GLY A 17 10.60 15.06 16.16
CA GLY A 17 12.04 14.97 16.25
C GLY A 17 12.83 15.11 14.94
N PHE A 18 12.16 15.23 13.79
CA PHE A 18 12.78 15.37 12.45
C PHE A 18 12.53 16.74 11.81
N GLY A 19 12.12 17.73 12.57
CA GLY A 19 11.81 19.06 12.08
C GLY A 19 13.01 19.87 11.59
N PRO A 20 12.81 20.94 10.81
CA PRO A 20 11.52 21.30 10.22
C PRO A 20 11.12 20.36 9.09
N SER A 21 9.82 20.15 8.90
CA SER A 21 9.31 19.33 7.79
C SER A 21 9.61 19.97 6.44
N ALA A 22 9.91 19.15 5.45
CA ALA A 22 10.06 19.62 4.07
C ALA A 22 8.75 20.28 3.60
N GLN A 23 8.87 21.41 2.93
CA GLN A 23 7.73 22.14 2.37
C GLN A 23 7.24 21.51 1.06
N GLY A 24 6.06 21.92 0.61
CA GLY A 24 5.49 21.49 -0.67
C GLY A 24 4.55 20.27 -0.55
N PHE A 25 4.20 19.84 0.67
CA PHE A 25 3.24 18.77 0.90
C PHE A 25 1.97 19.34 1.54
N THR A 26 0.82 19.04 0.93
CA THR A 26 -0.52 19.35 1.45
C THR A 26 -1.29 18.05 1.60
N HIS A 27 -1.79 17.79 2.80
CA HIS A 27 -2.57 16.59 3.07
C HIS A 27 -4.05 16.83 2.81
N VAL A 28 -4.72 15.78 2.32
CA VAL A 28 -6.15 15.75 2.01
C VAL A 28 -6.77 14.60 2.81
N GLU A 29 -7.96 14.85 3.36
CA GLU A 29 -8.73 13.80 4.04
C GLU A 29 -9.02 12.63 3.09
N TRP A 30 -8.82 11.41 3.59
CA TRP A 30 -8.97 10.19 2.80
C TRP A 30 -10.39 10.01 2.29
N GLY A 31 -10.55 10.00 0.97
CA GLY A 31 -11.85 9.83 0.31
C GLY A 31 -12.65 11.13 0.17
N ASP A 32 -12.17 12.25 0.69
CA ASP A 32 -12.83 13.54 0.60
C ASP A 32 -12.41 14.29 -0.68
N ILE A 33 -13.25 14.17 -1.69
CA ILE A 33 -13.01 14.78 -3.01
C ILE A 33 -13.19 16.31 -2.96
N GLU A 34 -14.10 16.82 -2.17
CA GLU A 34 -14.30 18.27 -2.06
C GLU A 34 -13.09 18.92 -1.35
N ASN A 35 -12.54 18.27 -0.33
CA ASN A 35 -11.30 18.72 0.30
C ASN A 35 -10.14 18.73 -0.70
N LEU A 36 -10.04 17.71 -1.58
CA LEU A 36 -9.04 17.69 -2.66
C LEU A 36 -9.25 18.84 -3.65
N LYS A 37 -10.47 19.03 -4.16
CA LYS A 37 -10.77 20.08 -5.14
C LYS A 37 -10.48 21.47 -4.62
N ASN A 38 -10.67 21.70 -3.33
CA ASN A 38 -10.37 22.99 -2.69
C ASN A 38 -8.86 23.26 -2.53
N LYS A 39 -8.02 22.21 -2.59
CA LYS A 39 -6.57 22.30 -2.40
C LYS A 39 -5.77 22.14 -3.67
N ILE A 40 -6.34 21.53 -4.71
CA ILE A 40 -5.64 21.31 -5.98
C ILE A 40 -5.71 22.57 -6.86
N GLY A 41 -4.68 22.77 -7.69
CA GLY A 41 -4.60 23.82 -8.66
C GLY A 41 -3.28 23.75 -9.42
N LYS A 42 -3.01 24.71 -10.30
CA LYS A 42 -1.80 24.74 -11.15
C LYS A 42 -0.47 24.73 -10.40
N HIS A 43 -0.50 25.02 -9.08
CA HIS A 43 0.67 24.98 -8.21
C HIS A 43 0.96 23.56 -7.67
N VAL A 44 0.07 22.60 -7.88
CA VAL A 44 0.24 21.21 -7.42
C VAL A 44 0.89 20.38 -8.51
N ALA A 45 2.09 19.90 -8.27
CA ALA A 45 2.83 19.08 -9.23
C ALA A 45 2.28 17.65 -9.35
N ALA A 46 1.84 17.07 -8.24
CA ALA A 46 1.37 15.68 -8.22
C ALA A 46 0.40 15.39 -7.08
N ILE A 47 -0.45 14.38 -7.28
CA ILE A 47 -1.23 13.69 -6.25
C ILE A 47 -0.52 12.37 -5.93
N LEU A 48 -0.15 12.15 -4.66
CA LEU A 48 0.44 10.90 -4.19
C LEU A 48 -0.59 10.12 -3.37
N VAL A 49 -0.83 8.87 -3.74
CA VAL A 49 -1.84 8.02 -3.09
C VAL A 49 -1.40 6.55 -2.99
N GLU A 50 -1.69 5.90 -1.86
CA GLU A 50 -1.67 4.44 -1.76
C GLU A 50 -3.05 3.89 -2.21
N PRO A 51 -3.15 2.92 -3.13
CA PRO A 51 -4.45 2.27 -3.46
C PRO A 51 -5.10 1.59 -2.26
N VAL A 52 -4.28 1.06 -1.35
CA VAL A 52 -4.67 0.58 -0.03
C VAL A 52 -3.65 1.08 0.97
N GLN A 53 -4.07 1.94 1.88
CA GLN A 53 -3.20 2.47 2.92
C GLN A 53 -2.86 1.38 3.93
N GLY A 54 -1.59 0.93 3.92
CA GLY A 54 -1.14 -0.13 4.82
C GLY A 54 -1.06 0.32 6.27
N GLU A 55 -0.20 1.29 6.56
CA GLU A 55 0.00 1.87 7.90
C GLU A 55 -1.22 2.68 8.37
N GLY A 56 -2.02 3.19 7.45
CA GLY A 56 -3.29 3.88 7.73
C GLY A 56 -4.41 2.97 8.22
N GLY A 57 -4.15 1.67 8.47
CA GLY A 57 -5.13 0.73 9.01
C GLY A 57 -5.80 -0.14 7.94
N ALA A 58 -5.05 -0.60 6.95
CA ALA A 58 -5.53 -1.40 5.83
C ALA A 58 -6.76 -0.74 5.13
N ARG A 59 -6.70 0.56 4.90
CA ARG A 59 -7.81 1.34 4.32
C ARG A 59 -7.78 1.22 2.80
N LYS A 60 -8.72 0.45 2.24
CA LYS A 60 -8.92 0.38 0.78
C LYS A 60 -9.53 1.67 0.27
N ALA A 61 -9.04 2.17 -0.88
CA ALA A 61 -9.67 3.28 -1.59
C ALA A 61 -11.13 2.94 -1.96
N PRO A 62 -12.08 3.87 -1.81
CA PRO A 62 -13.43 3.68 -2.32
C PRO A 62 -13.42 3.35 -3.81
N ARG A 63 -14.40 2.56 -4.26
CA ARG A 63 -14.50 2.21 -5.69
C ARG A 63 -14.60 3.46 -6.55
N GLY A 64 -13.78 3.54 -7.61
CA GLY A 64 -13.73 4.69 -8.52
C GLY A 64 -12.93 5.89 -7.99
N TYR A 65 -12.45 5.83 -6.74
CA TYR A 65 -11.69 6.94 -6.17
C TYR A 65 -10.38 7.21 -6.89
N LEU A 66 -9.60 6.16 -7.21
CA LEU A 66 -8.34 6.33 -7.94
C LEU A 66 -8.57 6.89 -9.35
N LYS A 67 -9.66 6.46 -10.01
CA LYS A 67 -10.04 7.00 -11.32
C LYS A 67 -10.35 8.50 -11.22
N LEU A 68 -11.09 8.89 -10.21
CA LEU A 68 -11.42 10.29 -9.95
C LEU A 68 -10.17 11.13 -9.65
N LEU A 69 -9.22 10.59 -8.88
CA LEU A 69 -7.93 11.25 -8.63
C LEU A 69 -7.14 11.47 -9.93
N GLN A 70 -7.13 10.47 -10.82
CA GLN A 70 -6.48 10.59 -12.14
C GLN A 70 -7.14 11.68 -12.99
N ASP A 71 -8.48 11.72 -13.03
CA ASP A 71 -9.21 12.71 -13.81
C ASP A 71 -8.93 14.13 -13.28
N ILE A 72 -9.01 14.34 -11.97
CA ILE A 72 -8.68 15.61 -11.33
C ILE A 72 -7.22 16.00 -11.57
N ALA A 73 -6.27 15.07 -11.49
CA ALA A 73 -4.88 15.32 -11.79
C ALA A 73 -4.69 15.81 -13.23
N ASN A 74 -5.31 15.11 -14.19
CA ASN A 74 -5.26 15.47 -15.62
C ASN A 74 -5.85 16.86 -15.89
N GLU A 75 -7.01 17.18 -15.30
CA GLU A 75 -7.68 18.49 -15.45
C GLU A 75 -6.82 19.65 -14.94
N ASN A 76 -5.99 19.40 -13.91
CA ASN A 76 -5.14 20.43 -13.31
C ASN A 76 -3.68 20.42 -13.83
N GLY A 77 -3.34 19.51 -14.74
CA GLY A 77 -1.98 19.34 -15.24
C GLY A 77 -1.01 18.77 -14.21
N SER A 78 -1.53 18.11 -13.17
CA SER A 78 -0.77 17.41 -12.14
C SER A 78 -0.50 15.96 -12.52
N LEU A 79 0.51 15.33 -11.93
CA LEU A 79 0.79 13.90 -12.10
C LEU A 79 0.02 13.08 -11.05
N LEU A 80 -0.32 11.84 -11.39
CA LEU A 80 -0.78 10.85 -10.41
C LEU A 80 0.36 9.91 -10.06
N ILE A 81 0.70 9.82 -8.78
CA ILE A 81 1.71 8.91 -8.23
C ILE A 81 1.00 7.84 -7.41
N SER A 82 1.11 6.57 -7.84
CA SER A 82 0.62 5.43 -7.07
C SER A 82 1.73 4.85 -6.20
N ASP A 83 1.54 4.88 -4.89
CA ASP A 83 2.41 4.16 -3.95
C ASP A 83 1.96 2.70 -3.84
N GLU A 84 2.62 1.85 -4.61
CA GLU A 84 2.41 0.40 -4.65
C GLU A 84 3.38 -0.37 -3.73
N VAL A 85 4.12 0.33 -2.89
CA VAL A 85 5.15 -0.25 -2.01
C VAL A 85 4.61 -1.37 -1.13
N GLN A 86 3.37 -1.28 -0.65
CA GLN A 86 2.79 -2.32 0.20
C GLN A 86 1.77 -3.20 -0.52
N ILE A 87 0.99 -2.67 -1.44
CA ILE A 87 -0.13 -3.38 -2.08
C ILE A 87 0.22 -3.94 -3.47
N GLY A 88 1.29 -3.47 -4.09
CA GLY A 88 1.76 -3.95 -5.39
C GLY A 88 2.38 -5.34 -5.33
N MET A 89 3.03 -5.73 -6.42
CA MET A 89 3.72 -7.01 -6.55
C MET A 89 2.82 -8.21 -6.24
N GLY A 90 1.64 -8.24 -6.87
CA GLY A 90 0.69 -9.34 -6.75
C GLY A 90 -0.26 -9.26 -5.53
N ARG A 91 0.07 -8.52 -4.47
CA ARG A 91 -0.66 -8.54 -3.21
C ARG A 91 -2.14 -8.16 -3.32
N SER A 92 -2.51 -7.37 -4.29
CA SER A 92 -3.91 -7.02 -4.60
C SER A 92 -4.68 -8.12 -5.34
N GLY A 93 -3.99 -9.13 -5.90
CA GLY A 93 -4.53 -10.12 -6.85
C GLY A 93 -4.30 -9.76 -8.33
N THR A 94 -3.74 -8.57 -8.58
CA THR A 94 -3.18 -8.11 -9.86
C THR A 94 -1.72 -7.74 -9.65
N LEU A 95 -0.90 -7.63 -10.70
CA LEU A 95 0.51 -7.27 -10.54
C LEU A 95 0.66 -5.95 -9.77
N PHE A 96 -0.16 -4.95 -10.14
CA PHE A 96 -0.28 -3.67 -9.43
C PHE A 96 -1.74 -3.39 -9.09
N ALA A 97 -1.99 -2.77 -7.94
CA ALA A 97 -3.35 -2.52 -7.45
C ALA A 97 -4.12 -1.53 -8.31
N TYR A 98 -3.45 -0.52 -8.91
CA TYR A 98 -4.09 0.46 -9.78
C TYR A 98 -4.78 -0.17 -11.00
N GLN A 99 -4.33 -1.37 -11.44
CA GLN A 99 -4.92 -2.09 -12.57
C GLN A 99 -6.39 -2.47 -12.32
N GLN A 100 -6.81 -2.59 -11.05
CA GLN A 100 -8.20 -2.90 -10.71
C GLN A 100 -9.19 -1.75 -11.01
N GLU A 101 -8.69 -0.52 -11.13
CA GLU A 101 -9.49 0.67 -11.43
C GLU A 101 -9.34 1.12 -12.90
N ASN A 102 -8.63 0.35 -13.75
CA ASN A 102 -8.35 0.68 -15.15
C ASN A 102 -7.75 2.09 -15.34
N ILE A 103 -6.82 2.46 -14.48
CA ILE A 103 -6.07 3.72 -14.55
C ILE A 103 -4.62 3.46 -14.94
N GLU A 104 -3.92 4.52 -15.35
CA GLU A 104 -2.49 4.50 -15.61
C GLU A 104 -1.81 5.65 -14.86
N PRO A 105 -1.30 5.43 -13.65
CA PRO A 105 -0.52 6.44 -12.94
C PRO A 105 0.66 6.94 -13.77
N ASP A 106 1.07 8.18 -13.55
CA ASP A 106 2.26 8.72 -14.22
C ASP A 106 3.55 8.22 -13.59
N ILE A 107 3.50 7.93 -12.28
CA ILE A 107 4.61 7.38 -11.50
C ILE A 107 4.10 6.28 -10.58
N ILE A 108 4.89 5.22 -10.41
CA ILE A 108 4.63 4.11 -9.49
C ILE A 108 5.87 3.91 -8.62
N ALA A 109 5.67 3.85 -7.30
CA ALA A 109 6.71 3.49 -6.35
C ALA A 109 6.57 2.03 -5.91
N LEU A 110 7.66 1.28 -5.95
CA LEU A 110 7.74 -0.14 -5.60
C LEU A 110 8.85 -0.40 -4.59
N ALA A 111 8.63 -1.33 -3.67
CA ALA A 111 9.63 -1.87 -2.74
C ALA A 111 9.10 -3.18 -2.13
N LYS A 112 9.53 -3.50 -0.91
CA LYS A 112 9.04 -4.66 -0.11
C LYS A 112 8.96 -5.95 -0.92
N GLY A 113 7.76 -6.32 -1.39
CA GLY A 113 7.52 -7.52 -2.20
C GLY A 113 8.38 -7.61 -3.46
N LEU A 114 8.81 -6.48 -4.02
CA LEU A 114 9.68 -6.45 -5.20
C LEU A 114 10.97 -7.25 -5.01
N GLY A 115 11.55 -7.20 -3.81
CA GLY A 115 12.82 -7.89 -3.54
C GLY A 115 12.69 -9.29 -2.96
N GLY A 116 11.47 -9.79 -2.69
CA GLY A 116 11.29 -11.12 -2.09
C GLY A 116 12.00 -11.31 -0.75
N GLY A 117 12.24 -10.23 -0.01
CA GLY A 117 13.03 -10.17 1.23
C GLY A 117 14.36 -9.44 1.08
N PHE A 118 14.91 -9.30 -0.14
CA PHE A 118 16.09 -8.49 -0.37
C PHE A 118 15.72 -6.99 -0.40
N PRO A 119 16.51 -6.09 0.26
CA PRO A 119 16.20 -4.65 0.27
C PRO A 119 16.43 -4.03 -1.10
N VAL A 120 15.33 -3.67 -1.76
CA VAL A 120 15.32 -3.00 -3.06
C VAL A 120 14.06 -2.14 -3.17
N GLY A 121 14.17 -1.03 -3.89
CA GLY A 121 13.05 -0.20 -4.31
C GLY A 121 13.22 0.21 -5.76
N ALA A 122 12.13 0.51 -6.42
CA ALA A 122 12.10 1.01 -7.78
C ALA A 122 11.05 2.11 -7.93
N VAL A 123 11.30 3.02 -8.84
CA VAL A 123 10.33 4.00 -9.32
C VAL A 123 10.18 3.80 -10.82
N MET A 124 8.95 3.62 -11.26
CA MET A 124 8.60 3.55 -12.68
C MET A 124 7.86 4.83 -13.04
N ALA A 125 8.14 5.38 -14.19
CA ALA A 125 7.46 6.58 -14.67
C ALA A 125 7.16 6.46 -16.18
N LYS A 126 6.10 7.14 -16.62
CA LYS A 126 5.87 7.33 -18.06
C LYS A 126 7.05 8.08 -18.69
N ALA A 127 7.37 7.81 -19.94
CA ALA A 127 8.51 8.40 -20.64
C ALA A 127 8.57 9.94 -20.50
N LYS A 128 7.44 10.62 -20.71
CA LYS A 128 7.32 12.09 -20.58
C LYS A 128 7.77 12.64 -19.21
N VAL A 129 7.68 11.82 -18.15
CA VAL A 129 8.13 12.19 -16.80
C VAL A 129 9.57 11.74 -16.60
N GLY A 130 9.91 10.52 -17.08
CA GLY A 130 11.25 9.95 -16.99
C GLY A 130 12.31 10.76 -17.71
N ASP A 131 11.96 11.42 -18.81
CA ASP A 131 12.87 12.27 -19.61
C ASP A 131 13.45 13.46 -18.81
N ALA A 132 12.81 13.85 -17.69
CA ALA A 132 13.36 14.85 -16.76
C ALA A 132 14.57 14.33 -15.96
N MET A 133 14.75 12.99 -15.88
CA MET A 133 15.84 12.35 -15.16
C MET A 133 17.06 12.13 -16.07
N ILE A 134 17.71 13.24 -16.44
CA ILE A 134 18.89 13.18 -17.29
C ILE A 134 20.13 12.72 -16.52
N PRO A 135 21.18 12.21 -17.20
CA PRO A 135 22.43 11.82 -16.56
C PRO A 135 23.00 12.90 -15.64
N GLY A 136 23.38 12.50 -14.42
CA GLY A 136 23.97 13.39 -13.42
C GLY A 136 22.97 14.07 -12.47
N THR A 137 21.66 13.97 -12.70
CA THR A 137 20.65 14.59 -11.83
C THR A 137 20.27 13.75 -10.63
N HIS A 138 20.50 12.45 -10.69
CA HIS A 138 20.21 11.50 -9.61
C HIS A 138 21.24 10.39 -9.59
N GLY A 139 21.51 9.84 -8.38
CA GLY A 139 22.45 8.73 -8.24
C GLY A 139 22.22 7.98 -6.93
N SER A 140 22.65 6.72 -6.93
CA SER A 140 22.65 5.85 -5.75
C SER A 140 23.85 4.91 -5.84
N THR A 141 24.69 4.86 -4.79
CA THR A 141 25.87 3.99 -4.76
C THR A 141 25.50 2.50 -4.93
N PHE A 142 24.44 2.05 -4.29
CA PHE A 142 23.97 0.66 -4.33
C PHE A 142 22.77 0.43 -5.27
N GLY A 143 22.26 1.48 -5.91
CA GLY A 143 21.14 1.36 -6.86
C GLY A 143 21.56 0.50 -8.06
N GLY A 144 20.69 -0.40 -8.47
CA GLY A 144 20.96 -1.29 -9.61
C GLY A 144 21.99 -2.38 -9.33
N ASN A 145 22.38 -2.65 -8.07
CA ASN A 145 23.36 -3.71 -7.81
C ASN A 145 22.84 -5.08 -8.30
N PRO A 146 23.73 -5.95 -8.81
CA PRO A 146 23.32 -7.19 -9.47
C PRO A 146 22.51 -8.14 -8.59
N LEU A 147 22.79 -8.19 -7.29
CA LEU A 147 22.09 -9.08 -6.37
C LEU A 147 20.64 -8.63 -6.15
N ALA A 148 20.42 -7.33 -5.93
CA ALA A 148 19.07 -6.75 -5.82
C ALA A 148 18.27 -6.96 -7.12
N MET A 149 18.90 -6.72 -8.28
CA MET A 149 18.26 -6.91 -9.59
C MET A 149 17.90 -8.36 -9.83
N ARG A 150 18.80 -9.30 -9.50
CA ARG A 150 18.51 -10.72 -9.65
C ARG A 150 17.38 -11.18 -8.74
N SER A 151 17.33 -10.69 -7.50
CA SER A 151 16.24 -10.98 -6.56
C SER A 151 14.90 -10.45 -7.08
N ALA A 152 14.87 -9.19 -7.54
CA ALA A 152 13.64 -8.58 -8.07
C ALA A 152 13.15 -9.30 -9.35
N ASN A 153 14.06 -9.66 -10.25
CA ASN A 153 13.71 -10.40 -11.45
C ASN A 153 13.14 -11.78 -11.10
N ALA A 154 13.73 -12.50 -10.15
CA ALA A 154 13.21 -13.80 -9.72
C ALA A 154 11.78 -13.71 -9.15
N VAL A 155 11.47 -12.63 -8.42
CA VAL A 155 10.08 -12.36 -7.95
C VAL A 155 9.15 -12.08 -9.12
N LEU A 156 9.59 -11.25 -10.08
CA LEU A 156 8.79 -10.94 -11.27
C LEU A 156 8.56 -12.17 -12.13
N ASP A 157 9.58 -12.99 -12.35
CA ASP A 157 9.47 -14.24 -13.10
C ASP A 157 8.36 -15.13 -12.53
N LEU A 158 8.32 -15.32 -11.19
CA LEU A 158 7.28 -16.09 -10.51
C LEU A 158 5.89 -15.43 -10.62
N LEU A 159 5.79 -14.12 -10.42
CA LEU A 159 4.51 -13.42 -10.49
C LEU A 159 3.91 -13.39 -11.89
N LEU A 160 4.75 -13.47 -12.92
CA LEU A 160 4.35 -13.46 -14.33
C LEU A 160 4.09 -14.86 -14.89
N GLU A 161 4.29 -15.93 -14.11
CA GLU A 161 3.83 -17.27 -14.48
C GLU A 161 2.31 -17.28 -14.63
N ASP A 162 1.82 -17.92 -15.69
CA ASP A 162 0.39 -17.90 -16.08
C ASP A 162 -0.57 -18.29 -14.95
N ASP A 163 -0.19 -19.26 -14.12
CA ASP A 163 -1.05 -19.81 -13.07
C ASP A 163 -0.87 -19.11 -11.71
N PHE A 164 0.21 -18.36 -11.46
CA PHE A 164 0.50 -17.80 -10.15
C PHE A 164 -0.58 -16.81 -9.69
N LEU A 165 -0.83 -15.78 -10.48
CA LEU A 165 -1.85 -14.76 -10.14
C LEU A 165 -3.27 -15.34 -10.16
N LYS A 166 -3.54 -16.38 -10.95
CA LYS A 166 -4.81 -17.08 -10.95
C LYS A 166 -5.02 -17.82 -9.63
N SER A 167 -4.07 -18.64 -9.23
CA SER A 167 -4.08 -19.36 -7.95
C SER A 167 -4.15 -18.40 -6.76
N LEU A 168 -3.40 -17.30 -6.81
CA LEU A 168 -3.45 -16.25 -5.80
C LEU A 168 -4.86 -15.66 -5.66
N ARG A 169 -5.57 -15.36 -6.75
CA ARG A 169 -6.95 -14.86 -6.68
C ARG A 169 -7.91 -15.86 -6.04
N GLU A 170 -7.75 -17.14 -6.29
CA GLU A 170 -8.52 -18.20 -5.62
C GLU A 170 -8.22 -18.23 -4.10
N ASN A 171 -6.96 -18.09 -3.72
CA ASN A 171 -6.56 -18.01 -2.32
C ASN A 171 -7.07 -16.72 -1.64
N ILE A 172 -7.12 -15.60 -2.34
CA ILE A 172 -7.72 -14.36 -1.83
C ILE A 172 -9.20 -14.57 -1.51
N ILE A 173 -9.96 -15.18 -2.42
CA ILE A 173 -11.39 -15.50 -2.20
C ILE A 173 -11.56 -16.44 -1.01
N TYR A 174 -10.74 -17.49 -0.93
CA TYR A 174 -10.78 -18.42 0.20
C TYR A 174 -10.50 -17.71 1.53
N PHE A 175 -9.44 -16.89 1.57
CA PHE A 175 -9.06 -16.13 2.75
C PHE A 175 -10.16 -15.14 3.18
N GLU A 176 -10.77 -14.44 2.22
CA GLU A 176 -11.88 -13.54 2.48
C GLU A 176 -13.08 -14.24 3.09
N ASN A 177 -13.46 -15.40 2.55
CA ASN A 177 -14.56 -16.24 3.07
C ASN A 177 -14.25 -16.73 4.50
N LYS A 178 -13.01 -17.09 4.81
CA LYS A 178 -12.61 -17.47 6.17
C LYS A 178 -12.67 -16.30 7.15
N MET A 179 -12.27 -15.10 6.72
CA MET A 179 -12.42 -13.90 7.53
C MET A 179 -13.90 -13.57 7.80
N ASP A 180 -14.76 -13.71 6.79
CA ASP A 180 -16.20 -13.50 6.95
C ASP A 180 -16.83 -14.52 7.90
N ALA A 181 -16.50 -15.79 7.76
CA ALA A 181 -16.97 -16.84 8.66
C ALA A 181 -16.52 -16.57 10.10
N LEU A 182 -15.28 -16.10 10.30
CA LEU A 182 -14.77 -15.75 11.63
C LEU A 182 -15.52 -14.57 12.25
N ILE A 183 -15.80 -13.52 11.50
CA ILE A 183 -16.50 -12.33 12.02
C ILE A 183 -17.97 -12.62 12.35
N ASN A 184 -18.60 -13.50 11.57
CA ASN A 184 -20.00 -13.88 11.76
C ASN A 184 -20.21 -14.99 12.83
N ASP A 185 -19.13 -15.48 13.44
CA ASP A 185 -19.18 -16.44 14.56
C ASP A 185 -19.30 -15.66 15.88
N ASP A 186 -20.53 -15.26 16.23
CA ASP A 186 -20.84 -14.44 17.41
C ASP A 186 -20.32 -15.04 18.72
N ASP A 187 -20.23 -16.35 18.82
CA ASP A 187 -19.76 -17.04 20.03
C ASP A 187 -18.25 -16.88 20.27
N LYS A 188 -17.46 -16.64 19.20
CA LYS A 188 -15.99 -16.67 19.27
C LYS A 188 -15.32 -15.31 19.17
N VAL A 189 -15.90 -14.36 18.42
CA VAL A 189 -15.15 -13.18 17.94
C VAL A 189 -15.84 -11.85 18.22
N SER A 190 -17.16 -11.86 18.44
CA SER A 190 -18.00 -10.65 18.53
C SER A 190 -17.51 -9.52 19.46
N PRO A 191 -16.92 -9.75 20.65
CA PRO A 191 -16.55 -8.64 21.52
C PRO A 191 -15.23 -7.95 21.13
N VAL A 192 -14.46 -8.46 20.18
CA VAL A 192 -13.09 -8.01 19.91
C VAL A 192 -12.91 -7.42 18.53
N ILE A 193 -13.55 -7.97 17.51
CA ILE A 193 -13.42 -7.51 16.11
C ILE A 193 -14.64 -6.70 15.69
N LEU A 194 -14.38 -5.43 15.33
CA LEU A 194 -15.42 -4.53 14.85
C LEU A 194 -15.78 -4.78 13.38
N ARG A 195 -14.76 -4.94 12.52
CA ARG A 195 -14.93 -5.21 11.08
C ARG A 195 -13.64 -5.64 10.40
N LYS A 196 -13.76 -6.29 9.23
CA LYS A 196 -12.63 -6.54 8.33
C LYS A 196 -12.31 -5.29 7.49
N LYS A 197 -11.05 -5.17 7.09
CA LYS A 197 -10.53 -4.09 6.24
C LYS A 197 -9.56 -4.65 5.20
N GLY A 198 -9.19 -3.83 4.22
CA GLY A 198 -8.16 -4.16 3.24
C GLY A 198 -8.65 -4.73 1.92
N SER A 199 -7.73 -5.24 1.13
CA SER A 199 -7.97 -5.83 -0.19
C SER A 199 -6.89 -6.87 -0.52
N GLY A 200 -7.23 -7.87 -1.31
CA GLY A 200 -6.28 -8.92 -1.70
C GLY A 200 -5.71 -9.66 -0.49
N MET A 201 -4.39 -9.82 -0.46
CA MET A 201 -3.62 -10.36 0.67
C MET A 201 -3.07 -9.26 1.62
N LEU A 202 -3.57 -8.04 1.53
CA LEU A 202 -3.38 -6.99 2.52
C LEU A 202 -4.70 -6.79 3.25
N ARG A 203 -4.90 -7.51 4.34
CA ARG A 203 -6.12 -7.51 5.12
C ARG A 203 -5.86 -7.02 6.55
N GLY A 204 -6.94 -6.69 7.24
CA GLY A 204 -6.88 -6.35 8.66
C GLY A 204 -8.22 -6.54 9.35
N PHE A 205 -8.15 -6.65 10.66
CA PHE A 205 -9.30 -6.53 11.54
C PHE A 205 -9.17 -5.23 12.32
N GLN A 206 -10.17 -4.36 12.20
CA GLN A 206 -10.31 -3.27 13.14
C GLN A 206 -10.87 -3.83 14.45
N LEU A 207 -10.18 -3.53 15.52
CA LEU A 207 -10.54 -4.01 16.85
C LEU A 207 -11.47 -3.01 17.56
N THR A 208 -12.26 -3.52 18.48
CA THR A 208 -13.05 -2.68 19.43
C THR A 208 -12.11 -2.00 20.42
N GLU A 209 -12.64 -1.07 21.20
CA GLU A 209 -11.86 -0.34 22.22
C GLU A 209 -11.45 -1.21 23.41
N ASN A 210 -11.99 -2.42 23.52
CA ASN A 210 -11.70 -3.35 24.62
C ASN A 210 -10.27 -3.92 24.59
N ILE A 211 -9.58 -3.85 23.45
CA ILE A 211 -8.20 -4.33 23.28
C ILE A 211 -7.46 -3.47 22.27
N THR A 212 -6.19 -3.17 22.56
CA THR A 212 -5.35 -2.47 21.58
C THR A 212 -4.77 -3.44 20.53
N ALA A 213 -4.48 -2.91 19.33
CA ALA A 213 -3.77 -3.69 18.30
C ALA A 213 -2.40 -4.20 18.79
N GLY A 214 -1.75 -3.47 19.70
CA GLY A 214 -0.51 -3.89 20.33
C GLY A 214 -0.70 -5.12 21.23
N ASP A 215 -1.67 -5.10 22.13
CA ASP A 215 -1.97 -6.22 23.03
C ASP A 215 -2.45 -7.44 22.26
N PHE A 216 -3.36 -7.25 21.29
CA PHE A 216 -3.80 -8.33 20.42
C PHE A 216 -2.62 -8.98 19.68
N GLY A 217 -1.70 -8.17 19.15
CA GLY A 217 -0.49 -8.64 18.49
C GLY A 217 0.44 -9.43 19.43
N ASN A 218 0.57 -9.00 20.71
CA ASN A 218 1.35 -9.71 21.70
C ASN A 218 0.74 -11.08 22.05
N ILE A 219 -0.56 -11.13 22.31
CA ILE A 219 -1.29 -12.38 22.57
C ILE A 219 -1.18 -13.33 21.36
N SER A 220 -1.31 -12.81 20.14
CA SER A 220 -1.16 -13.60 18.92
C SER A 220 0.24 -14.21 18.80
N ARG A 221 1.28 -13.43 19.14
CA ARG A 221 2.67 -13.89 19.11
C ARG A 221 2.92 -15.02 20.09
N GLU A 222 2.35 -14.96 21.30
CA GLU A 222 2.41 -16.05 22.28
C GLU A 222 1.75 -17.33 21.78
N LYS A 223 0.77 -17.20 20.86
CA LYS A 223 0.10 -18.34 20.19
C LYS A 223 0.80 -18.76 18.88
N GLY A 224 1.97 -18.19 18.55
CA GLY A 224 2.73 -18.51 17.34
C GLY A 224 2.28 -17.78 16.08
N LEU A 225 1.39 -16.78 16.18
CA LEU A 225 0.92 -15.99 15.03
C LEU A 225 1.50 -14.58 15.04
N LEU A 226 2.28 -14.24 14.00
CA LEU A 226 2.89 -12.92 13.85
C LEU A 226 1.96 -11.97 13.11
N LEU A 227 1.48 -10.96 13.79
CA LEU A 227 0.61 -9.92 13.25
C LEU A 227 1.21 -8.53 13.49
N VAL A 228 0.79 -7.53 12.70
CA VAL A 228 1.34 -6.18 12.75
C VAL A 228 0.22 -5.16 12.94
N GLY A 229 0.33 -4.37 14.00
CA GLY A 229 -0.59 -3.26 14.27
C GLY A 229 -0.49 -2.15 13.21
N ALA A 230 -1.57 -1.40 13.05
CA ALA A 230 -1.68 -0.22 12.19
C ALA A 230 -2.59 0.84 12.85
N ALA A 231 -2.81 1.96 12.18
CA ALA A 231 -3.74 2.99 12.62
C ALA A 231 -5.17 2.46 12.80
N GLU A 232 -6.02 3.26 13.44
CA GLU A 232 -7.43 2.95 13.70
C GLU A 232 -7.63 1.62 14.44
N ASN A 233 -6.76 1.34 15.41
CA ASN A 233 -6.78 0.10 16.19
C ASN A 233 -6.95 -1.15 15.31
N THR A 234 -6.18 -1.23 14.24
CA THR A 234 -6.26 -2.30 13.24
C THR A 234 -5.07 -3.25 13.38
N ILE A 235 -5.33 -4.54 13.39
CA ILE A 235 -4.32 -5.58 13.26
C ILE A 235 -4.29 -6.07 11.82
N ARG A 236 -3.09 -6.11 11.20
CA ARG A 236 -2.93 -6.52 9.79
C ARG A 236 -2.54 -7.96 9.65
N LEU A 237 -3.10 -8.58 8.61
CA LEU A 237 -2.79 -9.93 8.16
C LEU A 237 -2.18 -9.82 6.76
N LEU A 238 -0.92 -10.22 6.65
CA LEU A 238 -0.10 -10.12 5.44
C LEU A 238 0.56 -11.48 5.15
N PRO A 239 -0.21 -12.53 4.84
CA PRO A 239 0.36 -13.83 4.55
C PRO A 239 1.27 -13.76 3.32
N PRO A 240 2.25 -14.67 3.17
CA PRO A 240 2.97 -14.85 1.91
C PRO A 240 2.00 -15.10 0.75
N LEU A 241 2.34 -14.64 -0.46
CA LEU A 241 1.44 -14.78 -1.61
C LEU A 241 1.25 -16.24 -2.05
N ASN A 242 2.18 -17.11 -1.71
CA ASN A 242 2.16 -18.55 -1.98
C ASN A 242 1.65 -19.39 -0.79
N THR A 243 0.98 -18.78 0.19
CA THR A 243 0.37 -19.50 1.31
C THR A 243 -0.67 -20.48 0.79
N SER A 244 -0.62 -21.73 1.28
CA SER A 244 -1.63 -22.76 0.99
C SER A 244 -2.95 -22.48 1.73
N LYS A 245 -4.00 -23.23 1.37
CA LYS A 245 -5.31 -23.15 2.05
C LYS A 245 -5.34 -23.92 3.38
N GLU A 246 -4.31 -24.72 3.62
CA GLU A 246 -4.07 -25.45 4.87
C GLU A 246 -3.33 -24.53 5.85
#